data_f4366c3f9d6a78b57a179ec3682ab2a8
#
_entry.id   f4366c3f9d6a78b57a179ec3682ab2a8
#
_cell.length_a   1.000
_cell.length_b   1.000
_cell.length_c   1.000
_cell.angle_alpha   90.00
_cell.angle_beta   90.00
_cell.angle_gamma   90.00
#
_symmetry.space_group_name_H-M   'P 1'
#
loop_
_entity.id
_entity.type
_entity.pdbx_description
1 polymer ?
#
loop_
_entity_poly.entity_id
_entity_poly.type
_entity_poly.pdbx_seq_one_letter_code
_entity_poly.pdbx_strand_id
1 'polypeptide(L)'
;MTLSRAMLLTVLLALPGCGRKSSAPAPVDSVWALAEAAFSRGDWSEAQKQLDRATPLLPPADPRYLRLHFYLAEILFAQGSPLQAVREFRRIADERPDDPMAPDALLRAGDAYLDLWRRPELDPTYGETARSVYQEVLSRYDGTPAARRATLRLNELAEKFAEKEYKNALFYFKYKAYDSAILLFRGVIANYPRAAVVPEALERLVRAYQILNYQEDLKETCAYIAQYHPAPTGPRRLCPTSAPGGEDSR
;
A
#
# COMPACT_ATOMS: atom_id res chain seq x y z
N MET A 1 -10.50 -102.24 12.36
CA MET A 1 -9.16 -101.64 12.26
C MET A 1 -9.05 -100.98 10.91
N THR A 2 -9.31 -99.68 10.82
CA THR A 2 -8.98 -98.85 9.63
C THR A 2 -8.84 -97.41 10.08
N LEU A 3 -7.61 -96.86 10.07
CA LEU A 3 -7.29 -95.49 10.37
C LEU A 3 -7.70 -94.60 9.18
N SER A 4 -8.51 -93.59 9.44
CA SER A 4 -8.84 -92.52 8.50
C SER A 4 -7.88 -91.34 8.69
N ARG A 5 -7.10 -91.08 7.63
CA ARG A 5 -6.19 -89.89 7.58
C ARG A 5 -7.02 -88.70 7.17
N ALA A 6 -7.17 -87.78 8.11
CA ALA A 6 -7.71 -86.44 7.84
C ALA A 6 -6.59 -85.56 7.20
N MET A 7 -6.83 -85.11 5.99
CA MET A 7 -5.96 -84.19 5.22
C MET A 7 -6.34 -82.78 5.54
N LEU A 8 -5.51 -82.07 6.32
CA LEU A 8 -5.67 -80.63 6.60
C LEU A 8 -5.22 -79.82 5.36
N LEU A 9 -6.18 -79.19 4.69
CA LEU A 9 -5.96 -78.18 3.66
C LEU A 9 -5.71 -76.81 4.31
N THR A 10 -4.48 -76.41 4.34
CA THR A 10 -4.09 -75.02 4.72
C THR A 10 -4.31 -74.04 3.56
N VAL A 11 -5.40 -73.24 3.63
CA VAL A 11 -5.63 -72.13 2.68
C VAL A 11 -4.80 -70.99 3.08
N LEU A 12 -3.73 -70.66 2.33
CA LEU A 12 -2.95 -69.44 2.45
C LEU A 12 -3.79 -68.32 1.85
N LEU A 13 -4.38 -67.47 2.71
CA LEU A 13 -4.94 -66.18 2.31
C LEU A 13 -3.79 -65.22 1.97
N ALA A 14 -3.53 -65.02 0.67
CA ALA A 14 -2.68 -63.93 0.18
C ALA A 14 -3.45 -62.61 0.32
N LEU A 15 -3.14 -61.82 1.35
CA LEU A 15 -3.60 -60.44 1.46
C LEU A 15 -2.92 -59.62 0.36
N PRO A 16 -3.65 -58.87 -0.50
CA PRO A 16 -3.04 -57.91 -1.40
C PRO A 16 -2.48 -56.76 -0.55
N GLY A 17 -1.17 -56.75 -0.37
CA GLY A 17 -0.46 -55.62 0.20
C GLY A 17 -0.73 -54.38 -0.67
N CYS A 18 -1.52 -53.41 -0.15
CA CYS A 18 -1.60 -52.07 -0.72
C CYS A 18 -0.19 -51.45 -0.68
N GLY A 19 0.58 -51.71 -1.70
CA GLY A 19 1.85 -51.05 -1.94
C GLY A 19 1.60 -49.56 -2.14
N ARG A 20 1.75 -48.79 -1.06
CA ARG A 20 1.83 -47.33 -1.12
C ARG A 20 3.00 -47.02 -2.04
N LYS A 21 2.71 -46.71 -3.31
CA LYS A 21 3.75 -46.20 -4.23
C LYS A 21 4.32 -44.96 -3.59
N SER A 22 5.47 -45.06 -2.95
CA SER A 22 6.33 -43.94 -2.61
C SER A 22 6.75 -43.33 -3.95
N SER A 23 5.98 -42.36 -4.44
CA SER A 23 6.42 -41.58 -5.57
C SER A 23 7.67 -40.83 -5.12
N ALA A 24 8.79 -41.03 -5.81
CA ALA A 24 9.96 -40.22 -5.63
C ALA A 24 9.55 -38.73 -5.65
N PRO A 25 10.12 -37.86 -4.78
CA PRO A 25 9.77 -36.46 -4.79
C PRO A 25 9.97 -35.93 -6.21
N ALA A 26 8.95 -35.20 -6.70
CA ALA A 26 9.02 -34.63 -8.03
C ALA A 26 10.27 -33.74 -8.14
N PRO A 27 11.00 -33.76 -9.27
CA PRO A 27 12.16 -32.89 -9.46
C PRO A 27 11.77 -31.43 -9.19
N VAL A 28 12.64 -30.67 -8.51
CA VAL A 28 12.35 -29.25 -8.14
C VAL A 28 11.94 -28.43 -9.35
N ASP A 29 12.51 -28.68 -10.52
CA ASP A 29 12.20 -27.95 -11.75
C ASP A 29 10.76 -28.16 -12.21
N SER A 30 10.19 -29.36 -12.06
CA SER A 30 8.80 -29.62 -12.41
C SER A 30 7.83 -28.97 -11.44
N VAL A 31 8.14 -28.97 -10.14
CA VAL A 31 7.34 -28.28 -9.11
C VAL A 31 7.37 -26.79 -9.34
N TRP A 32 8.56 -26.25 -9.64
CA TRP A 32 8.75 -24.83 -9.94
C TRP A 32 7.96 -24.39 -11.18
N ALA A 33 8.05 -25.12 -12.29
CA ALA A 33 7.29 -24.81 -13.51
C ALA A 33 5.77 -24.80 -13.27
N LEU A 34 5.26 -25.72 -12.44
CA LEU A 34 3.84 -25.74 -12.07
C LEU A 34 3.47 -24.51 -11.21
N ALA A 35 4.34 -24.10 -10.29
CA ALA A 35 4.13 -22.91 -9.48
C ALA A 35 4.06 -21.64 -10.35
N GLU A 36 5.02 -21.45 -11.27
CA GLU A 36 5.03 -20.32 -12.20
C GLU A 36 3.81 -20.30 -13.12
N ALA A 37 3.42 -21.45 -13.65
CA ALA A 37 2.24 -21.57 -14.48
C ALA A 37 0.93 -21.28 -13.73
N ALA A 38 0.81 -21.70 -12.47
CA ALA A 38 -0.34 -21.39 -11.62
C ALA A 38 -0.36 -19.90 -11.25
N PHE A 39 0.79 -19.36 -10.86
CA PHE A 39 0.95 -17.93 -10.53
C PHE A 39 0.56 -17.01 -11.70
N SER A 40 1.04 -17.32 -12.91
CA SER A 40 0.73 -16.53 -14.12
C SER A 40 -0.76 -16.53 -14.50
N ARG A 41 -1.50 -17.55 -14.11
CA ARG A 41 -2.96 -17.64 -14.29
C ARG A 41 -3.76 -17.00 -13.16
N GLY A 42 -3.12 -16.55 -12.09
CA GLY A 42 -3.79 -16.06 -10.89
C GLY A 42 -4.43 -17.15 -10.04
N ASP A 43 -4.06 -18.41 -10.25
CA ASP A 43 -4.51 -19.54 -9.41
C ASP A 43 -3.67 -19.57 -8.12
N TRP A 44 -4.00 -18.64 -7.21
CA TRP A 44 -3.23 -18.42 -5.98
C TRP A 44 -3.15 -19.65 -5.10
N SER A 45 -4.22 -20.46 -5.06
CA SER A 45 -4.26 -21.67 -4.24
C SER A 45 -3.31 -22.75 -4.77
N GLU A 46 -3.33 -23.02 -6.06
CA GLU A 46 -2.43 -24.02 -6.66
C GLU A 46 -0.99 -23.48 -6.70
N ALA A 47 -0.78 -22.19 -6.97
CA ALA A 47 0.54 -21.57 -6.91
C ALA A 47 1.17 -21.71 -5.53
N GLN A 48 0.44 -21.39 -4.46
CA GLN A 48 0.92 -21.53 -3.09
C GLN A 48 1.28 -22.98 -2.77
N LYS A 49 0.40 -23.94 -3.08
CA LYS A 49 0.63 -25.36 -2.86
C LYS A 49 1.91 -25.86 -3.55
N GLN A 50 2.18 -25.40 -4.78
CA GLN A 50 3.42 -25.79 -5.48
C GLN A 50 4.65 -25.08 -4.89
N LEU A 51 4.54 -23.82 -4.48
CA LEU A 51 5.63 -23.07 -3.80
C LEU A 51 5.96 -23.70 -2.45
N ASP A 52 4.97 -24.12 -1.66
CA ASP A 52 5.17 -24.81 -0.39
C ASP A 52 5.93 -26.14 -0.58
N ARG A 53 5.70 -26.84 -1.71
CA ARG A 53 6.45 -28.05 -2.08
C ARG A 53 7.85 -27.74 -2.57
N ALA A 54 8.05 -26.59 -3.22
CA ALA A 54 9.35 -26.16 -3.73
C ALA A 54 10.27 -25.63 -2.60
N THR A 55 9.69 -24.99 -1.58
CA THR A 55 10.44 -24.32 -0.48
C THR A 55 11.53 -25.21 0.14
N PRO A 56 11.27 -26.45 0.57
CA PRO A 56 12.33 -27.29 1.17
C PRO A 56 13.36 -27.77 0.16
N LEU A 57 13.10 -27.60 -1.14
CA LEU A 57 13.99 -28.04 -2.22
C LEU A 57 14.89 -26.93 -2.77
N LEU A 58 14.62 -25.65 -2.39
CA LEU A 58 15.33 -24.46 -2.88
C LEU A 58 16.16 -23.87 -1.73
N PRO A 59 17.45 -24.15 -1.67
CA PRO A 59 18.34 -23.53 -0.69
C PRO A 59 18.52 -22.04 -1.00
N PRO A 60 18.94 -21.19 -0.02
CA PRO A 60 19.16 -19.75 -0.23
C PRO A 60 20.15 -19.39 -1.33
N ALA A 61 21.02 -20.33 -1.74
CA ALA A 61 21.94 -20.15 -2.85
C ALA A 61 21.32 -20.39 -4.24
N ASP A 62 20.12 -20.98 -4.30
CA ASP A 62 19.41 -21.19 -5.58
C ASP A 62 18.92 -19.85 -6.13
N PRO A 63 19.12 -19.54 -7.41
CA PRO A 63 18.65 -18.29 -8.03
C PRO A 63 17.12 -18.06 -7.92
N ARG A 64 16.34 -19.13 -7.75
CA ARG A 64 14.88 -19.08 -7.61
C ARG A 64 14.41 -18.74 -6.20
N TYR A 65 15.31 -18.81 -5.18
CA TYR A 65 14.95 -18.62 -3.78
C TYR A 65 14.24 -17.28 -3.52
N LEU A 66 14.79 -16.16 -4.01
CA LEU A 66 14.18 -14.85 -3.84
C LEU A 66 12.85 -14.72 -4.59
N ARG A 67 12.78 -15.30 -5.80
CA ARG A 67 11.55 -15.31 -6.59
C ARG A 67 10.44 -16.13 -5.93
N LEU A 68 10.79 -17.21 -5.24
CA LEU A 68 9.85 -17.99 -4.42
C LEU A 68 9.23 -17.09 -3.34
N HIS A 69 10.04 -16.36 -2.57
CA HIS A 69 9.56 -15.44 -1.54
C HIS A 69 8.72 -14.30 -2.12
N PHE A 70 9.11 -13.79 -3.29
CA PHE A 70 8.33 -12.77 -3.99
C PHE A 70 6.94 -13.29 -4.38
N TYR A 71 6.85 -14.49 -4.95
CA TYR A 71 5.59 -15.11 -5.31
C TYR A 71 4.72 -15.42 -4.09
N LEU A 72 5.31 -15.93 -3.00
CA LEU A 72 4.57 -16.13 -1.75
C LEU A 72 4.02 -14.82 -1.21
N ALA A 73 4.80 -13.74 -1.25
CA ALA A 73 4.36 -12.42 -0.83
C ALA A 73 3.18 -11.90 -1.66
N GLU A 74 3.25 -12.02 -3.00
CA GLU A 74 2.15 -11.61 -3.89
C GLU A 74 0.88 -12.43 -3.64
N ILE A 75 1.01 -13.73 -3.40
CA ILE A 75 -0.12 -14.61 -3.07
C ILE A 75 -0.75 -14.19 -1.74
N LEU A 76 0.06 -13.99 -0.69
CA LEU A 76 -0.41 -13.54 0.61
C LEU A 76 -1.13 -12.20 0.52
N PHE A 77 -0.61 -11.28 -0.30
CA PHE A 77 -1.24 -10.00 -0.54
C PHE A 77 -2.60 -10.16 -1.24
N ALA A 78 -2.66 -10.95 -2.31
CA ALA A 78 -3.90 -11.23 -3.04
C ALA A 78 -4.96 -11.94 -2.18
N GLN A 79 -4.54 -12.75 -1.21
CA GLN A 79 -5.41 -13.44 -0.24
C GLN A 79 -5.86 -12.55 0.94
N GLY A 80 -5.51 -11.26 0.95
CA GLY A 80 -5.88 -10.33 2.02
C GLY A 80 -5.07 -10.49 3.31
N SER A 81 -3.84 -10.97 3.22
CA SER A 81 -2.88 -11.08 4.32
C SER A 81 -1.70 -10.12 4.17
N PRO A 82 -1.94 -8.78 4.06
CA PRO A 82 -0.91 -7.82 3.70
C PRO A 82 0.26 -7.75 4.69
N LEU A 83 0.04 -7.92 6.01
CA LEU A 83 1.14 -7.93 6.98
C LEU A 83 2.06 -9.14 6.84
N GLN A 84 1.53 -10.27 6.36
CA GLN A 84 2.38 -11.43 6.06
C GLN A 84 3.16 -11.20 4.77
N ALA A 85 2.50 -10.64 3.76
CA ALA A 85 3.15 -10.25 2.51
C ALA A 85 4.32 -9.26 2.74
N VAL A 86 4.14 -8.26 3.60
CA VAL A 86 5.21 -7.32 3.98
C VAL A 86 6.46 -8.05 4.47
N ARG A 87 6.30 -9.07 5.33
CA ARG A 87 7.46 -9.81 5.86
C ARG A 87 8.26 -10.51 4.76
N GLU A 88 7.56 -11.13 3.82
CA GLU A 88 8.22 -11.81 2.69
C GLU A 88 8.85 -10.81 1.70
N PHE A 89 8.17 -9.71 1.39
CA PHE A 89 8.75 -8.65 0.56
C PHE A 89 9.99 -8.01 1.19
N ARG A 90 9.93 -7.66 2.49
CA ARG A 90 11.08 -7.07 3.18
C ARG A 90 12.25 -8.05 3.29
N ARG A 91 11.99 -9.33 3.49
CA ARG A 91 13.05 -10.35 3.50
C ARG A 91 13.94 -10.24 2.27
N ILE A 92 13.36 -10.08 1.07
CA ILE A 92 14.12 -9.97 -0.18
C ILE A 92 15.04 -8.75 -0.15
N ALA A 93 14.52 -7.58 0.24
CA ALA A 93 15.28 -6.33 0.27
C ALA A 93 16.33 -6.29 1.38
N ASP A 94 16.13 -7.02 2.48
CA ASP A 94 17.02 -7.03 3.64
C ASP A 94 18.10 -8.10 3.52
N GLU A 95 17.79 -9.30 3.00
CA GLU A 95 18.77 -10.38 2.81
C GLU A 95 19.69 -10.15 1.60
N ARG A 96 19.15 -9.55 0.53
CA ARG A 96 19.89 -9.29 -0.72
C ARG A 96 19.57 -7.92 -1.32
N PRO A 97 20.06 -6.84 -0.69
CA PRO A 97 19.77 -5.48 -1.13
C PRO A 97 20.25 -5.15 -2.55
N ASP A 98 21.27 -5.84 -3.04
CA ASP A 98 21.83 -5.64 -4.38
C ASP A 98 21.13 -6.48 -5.48
N ASP A 99 20.17 -7.32 -5.10
CA ASP A 99 19.41 -8.11 -6.08
C ASP A 99 18.50 -7.23 -6.92
N PRO A 100 18.40 -7.44 -8.24
CA PRO A 100 17.50 -6.66 -9.11
C PRO A 100 16.02 -6.67 -8.68
N MET A 101 15.58 -7.65 -7.91
CA MET A 101 14.22 -7.77 -7.39
C MET A 101 14.00 -6.96 -6.10
N ALA A 102 15.06 -6.64 -5.35
CA ALA A 102 14.96 -5.97 -4.06
C ALA A 102 14.22 -4.62 -4.11
N PRO A 103 14.44 -3.72 -5.10
CA PRO A 103 13.70 -2.47 -5.21
C PRO A 103 12.19 -2.68 -5.36
N ASP A 104 11.79 -3.64 -6.21
CA ASP A 104 10.38 -3.95 -6.45
C ASP A 104 9.75 -4.60 -5.23
N ALA A 105 10.44 -5.50 -4.56
CA ALA A 105 9.97 -6.13 -3.33
C ALA A 105 9.73 -5.08 -2.23
N LEU A 106 10.66 -4.15 -2.02
CA LEU A 106 10.48 -3.09 -1.01
C LEU A 106 9.31 -2.16 -1.36
N LEU A 107 9.16 -1.79 -2.64
CA LEU A 107 7.99 -1.03 -3.11
C LEU A 107 6.68 -1.75 -2.79
N ARG A 108 6.60 -3.05 -3.07
CA ARG A 108 5.43 -3.89 -2.79
C ARG A 108 5.13 -4.00 -1.30
N ALA A 109 6.14 -4.00 -0.44
CA ALA A 109 5.94 -3.90 1.01
C ALA A 109 5.23 -2.59 1.39
N GLY A 110 5.59 -1.47 0.77
CA GLY A 110 4.89 -0.19 0.91
C GLY A 110 3.43 -0.26 0.43
N ASP A 111 3.18 -0.88 -0.74
CA ASP A 111 1.83 -1.06 -1.27
C ASP A 111 0.95 -1.90 -0.31
N ALA A 112 1.53 -2.93 0.32
CA ALA A 112 0.81 -3.77 1.27
C ALA A 112 0.45 -3.03 2.58
N TYR A 113 1.32 -2.13 3.06
CA TYR A 113 0.97 -1.23 4.17
C TYR A 113 -0.12 -0.24 3.77
N LEU A 114 -0.05 0.33 2.55
CA LEU A 114 -1.04 1.29 2.06
C LEU A 114 -2.44 0.67 1.94
N ASP A 115 -2.54 -0.60 1.54
CA ASP A 115 -3.82 -1.34 1.46
C ASP A 115 -4.52 -1.45 2.82
N LEU A 116 -3.77 -1.46 3.93
CA LEU A 116 -4.33 -1.47 5.28
C LEU A 116 -4.98 -0.14 5.67
N TRP A 117 -4.59 0.97 5.04
CA TRP A 117 -5.22 2.27 5.26
C TRP A 117 -6.23 2.60 4.16
N ARG A 118 -7.37 1.93 4.20
CA ARG A 118 -8.38 1.97 3.12
C ARG A 118 -9.08 3.32 2.98
N ARG A 119 -9.35 4.02 4.08
CA ARG A 119 -10.08 5.29 4.08
C ARG A 119 -9.32 6.36 4.88
N PRO A 120 -9.30 7.62 4.41
CA PRO A 120 -8.60 8.72 5.09
C PRO A 120 -9.07 8.94 6.54
N GLU A 121 -10.35 8.70 6.84
CA GLU A 121 -10.92 8.92 8.17
C GLU A 121 -10.38 7.95 9.24
N LEU A 122 -9.84 6.81 8.82
CA LEU A 122 -9.28 5.81 9.74
C LEU A 122 -7.93 6.26 10.29
N ASP A 123 -7.43 5.49 11.26
CA ASP A 123 -6.10 5.69 11.83
C ASP A 123 -5.03 5.67 10.72
N PRO A 124 -4.15 6.67 10.65
CA PRO A 124 -3.19 6.81 9.54
C PRO A 124 -1.90 6.03 9.73
N THR A 125 -1.72 5.28 10.81
CA THR A 125 -0.46 4.59 11.17
C THR A 125 0.09 3.77 10.02
N TYR A 126 -0.74 2.99 9.32
CA TYR A 126 -0.29 2.23 8.16
C TYR A 126 0.05 3.12 6.95
N GLY A 127 -0.65 4.23 6.78
CA GLY A 127 -0.30 5.23 5.76
C GLY A 127 1.07 5.87 6.04
N GLU A 128 1.37 6.21 7.28
CA GLU A 128 2.66 6.74 7.70
C GLU A 128 3.78 5.71 7.52
N THR A 129 3.50 4.44 7.85
CA THR A 129 4.43 3.34 7.63
C THR A 129 4.70 3.15 6.13
N ALA A 130 3.65 3.16 5.29
CA ALA A 130 3.79 3.10 3.83
C ALA A 130 4.66 4.24 3.29
N ARG A 131 4.43 5.47 3.78
CA ARG A 131 5.25 6.65 3.43
C ARG A 131 6.72 6.42 3.74
N SER A 132 7.03 5.92 4.92
CA SER A 132 8.41 5.63 5.33
C SER A 132 9.06 4.56 4.44
N VAL A 133 8.32 3.51 4.07
CA VAL A 133 8.83 2.46 3.17
C VAL A 133 9.08 3.01 1.76
N TYR A 134 8.18 3.84 1.21
CA TYR A 134 8.42 4.47 -0.10
C TYR A 134 9.62 5.43 -0.09
N GLN A 135 9.83 6.16 1.01
CA GLN A 135 11.03 6.97 1.19
C GLN A 135 12.30 6.11 1.29
N GLU A 136 12.22 4.95 1.94
CA GLU A 136 13.29 3.96 1.95
C GLU A 136 13.63 3.47 0.54
N VAL A 137 12.62 3.20 -0.32
CA VAL A 137 12.85 2.85 -1.73
C VAL A 137 13.62 3.97 -2.46
N LEU A 138 13.23 5.23 -2.26
CA LEU A 138 13.92 6.36 -2.89
C LEU A 138 15.37 6.49 -2.43
N SER A 139 15.64 6.29 -1.14
CA SER A 139 16.98 6.45 -0.58
C SER A 139 17.93 5.31 -0.92
N ARG A 140 17.42 4.06 -0.96
CA ARG A 140 18.26 2.86 -1.20
C ARG A 140 18.41 2.54 -2.69
N TYR A 141 17.41 2.87 -3.52
CA TYR A 141 17.30 2.41 -4.90
C TYR A 141 17.04 3.54 -5.87
N ASP A 142 17.69 4.69 -5.66
CA ASP A 142 17.53 5.85 -6.54
C ASP A 142 17.78 5.50 -8.01
N GLY A 143 17.10 6.19 -8.93
CA GLY A 143 17.20 5.98 -10.37
C GLY A 143 16.51 4.71 -10.91
N THR A 144 16.04 3.80 -10.04
CA THR A 144 15.34 2.57 -10.48
C THR A 144 13.90 2.82 -10.92
N PRO A 145 13.29 1.91 -11.69
CA PRO A 145 11.84 1.96 -11.97
C PRO A 145 10.98 1.92 -10.70
N ALA A 146 11.41 1.19 -9.67
CA ALA A 146 10.71 1.13 -8.38
C ALA A 146 10.72 2.49 -7.68
N ALA A 147 11.84 3.22 -7.67
CA ALA A 147 11.93 4.57 -7.10
C ALA A 147 10.97 5.55 -7.79
N ARG A 148 10.88 5.50 -9.13
CA ARG A 148 9.90 6.33 -9.86
C ARG A 148 8.47 6.01 -9.46
N ARG A 149 8.12 4.73 -9.27
CA ARG A 149 6.79 4.32 -8.79
C ARG A 149 6.56 4.74 -7.33
N ALA A 150 7.58 4.64 -6.47
CA ALA A 150 7.51 5.11 -5.08
C ALA A 150 7.19 6.62 -5.02
N THR A 151 7.77 7.44 -5.91
CA THR A 151 7.42 8.87 -6.02
C THR A 151 5.94 9.07 -6.35
N LEU A 152 5.38 8.30 -7.27
CA LEU A 152 3.94 8.37 -7.58
C LEU A 152 3.08 7.97 -6.38
N ARG A 153 3.46 6.88 -5.67
CA ARG A 153 2.78 6.44 -4.44
C ARG A 153 2.84 7.49 -3.33
N LEU A 154 3.96 8.19 -3.18
CA LEU A 154 4.08 9.29 -2.22
C LEU A 154 3.15 10.47 -2.55
N ASN A 155 2.97 10.79 -3.82
CA ASN A 155 2.02 11.81 -4.24
C ASN A 155 0.57 11.38 -3.96
N GLU A 156 0.18 10.14 -4.31
CA GLU A 156 -1.14 9.58 -3.99
C GLU A 156 -1.40 9.58 -2.48
N LEU A 157 -0.39 9.26 -1.70
CA LEU A 157 -0.46 9.23 -0.25
C LEU A 157 -0.59 10.64 0.34
N ALA A 158 0.09 11.63 -0.23
CA ALA A 158 -0.05 13.04 0.15
C ALA A 158 -1.48 13.55 -0.06
N GLU A 159 -2.13 13.21 -1.20
CA GLU A 159 -3.55 13.50 -1.43
C GLU A 159 -4.44 12.89 -0.34
N LYS A 160 -4.20 11.64 0.02
CA LYS A 160 -4.98 10.94 1.04
C LYS A 160 -4.81 11.52 2.44
N PHE A 161 -3.59 11.95 2.81
CA PHE A 161 -3.36 12.68 4.06
C PHE A 161 -4.01 14.07 4.04
N ALA A 162 -3.90 14.80 2.93
CA ALA A 162 -4.54 16.10 2.78
C ALA A 162 -6.07 16.00 2.95
N GLU A 163 -6.69 14.98 2.35
CA GLU A 163 -8.12 14.70 2.51
C GLU A 163 -8.49 14.41 3.98
N LYS A 164 -7.66 13.62 4.69
CA LYS A 164 -7.86 13.35 6.12
C LYS A 164 -7.83 14.64 6.94
N GLU A 165 -6.78 15.45 6.78
CA GLU A 165 -6.64 16.69 7.52
C GLU A 165 -7.74 17.70 7.17
N TYR A 166 -8.12 17.80 5.90
CA TYR A 166 -9.25 18.62 5.47
C TYR A 166 -10.58 18.19 6.12
N LYS A 167 -10.88 16.89 6.17
CA LYS A 167 -12.09 16.38 6.83
C LYS A 167 -12.10 16.69 8.33
N ASN A 168 -10.93 16.62 8.98
CA ASN A 168 -10.79 17.02 10.38
C ASN A 168 -11.07 18.55 10.54
N ALA A 169 -10.48 19.37 9.70
CA ALA A 169 -10.72 20.82 9.70
C ALA A 169 -12.23 21.15 9.47
N LEU A 170 -12.83 20.44 8.52
CA LEU A 170 -14.25 20.61 8.20
C LEU A 170 -15.17 20.21 9.36
N PHE A 171 -14.80 19.21 10.15
CA PHE A 171 -15.51 18.86 11.37
C PHE A 171 -15.58 20.05 12.32
N TYR A 172 -14.43 20.65 12.68
CA TYR A 172 -14.37 21.82 13.57
C TYR A 172 -15.12 23.02 12.98
N PHE A 173 -15.01 23.23 11.68
CA PHE A 173 -15.75 24.31 11.01
C PHE A 173 -17.28 24.14 11.16
N LYS A 174 -17.81 22.91 10.97
CA LYS A 174 -19.22 22.58 11.13
C LYS A 174 -19.72 22.80 12.57
N TYR A 175 -18.86 22.52 13.55
CA TYR A 175 -19.17 22.76 14.96
C TYR A 175 -18.91 24.20 15.42
N LYS A 176 -18.62 25.13 14.47
CA LYS A 176 -18.37 26.56 14.72
C LYS A 176 -17.13 26.84 15.59
N ALA A 177 -16.25 25.85 15.75
CA ALA A 177 -14.94 26.02 16.39
C ALA A 177 -13.96 26.60 15.35
N TYR A 178 -14.20 27.84 14.91
CA TYR A 178 -13.54 28.43 13.76
C TYR A 178 -12.04 28.61 13.95
N ASP A 179 -11.55 28.95 15.15
CA ASP A 179 -10.10 29.07 15.41
C ASP A 179 -9.37 27.75 15.21
N SER A 180 -9.97 26.64 15.71
CA SER A 180 -9.44 25.29 15.50
C SER A 180 -9.49 24.90 14.03
N ALA A 181 -10.58 25.22 13.34
CA ALA A 181 -10.71 24.97 11.91
C ALA A 181 -9.66 25.73 11.08
N ILE A 182 -9.42 27.02 11.40
CA ILE A 182 -8.39 27.85 10.77
C ILE A 182 -7.01 27.19 10.88
N LEU A 183 -6.63 26.79 12.10
CA LEU A 183 -5.35 26.13 12.32
C LEU A 183 -5.16 24.90 11.42
N LEU A 184 -6.19 24.05 11.35
CA LEU A 184 -6.16 22.82 10.55
C LEU A 184 -6.19 23.10 9.05
N PHE A 185 -7.02 24.03 8.56
CA PHE A 185 -7.02 24.41 7.13
C PHE A 185 -5.67 24.98 6.70
N ARG A 186 -5.05 25.84 7.54
CA ARG A 186 -3.69 26.33 7.28
C ARG A 186 -2.68 25.19 7.21
N GLY A 187 -2.82 24.17 8.09
CA GLY A 187 -2.01 22.95 8.05
C GLY A 187 -2.14 22.21 6.72
N VAL A 188 -3.36 22.01 6.21
CA VAL A 188 -3.59 21.38 4.90
C VAL A 188 -2.88 22.14 3.78
N ILE A 189 -3.03 23.47 3.73
CA ILE A 189 -2.45 24.31 2.67
C ILE A 189 -0.91 24.31 2.74
N ALA A 190 -0.35 24.34 3.94
CA ALA A 190 1.10 24.39 4.14
C ALA A 190 1.78 23.04 3.86
N ASN A 191 1.19 21.93 4.35
CA ASN A 191 1.79 20.59 4.26
C ASN A 191 1.54 19.94 2.89
N TYR A 192 0.41 20.27 2.24
CA TYR A 192 -0.03 19.64 0.99
C TYR A 192 -0.46 20.67 -0.06
N PRO A 193 0.42 21.61 -0.46
CA PRO A 193 0.04 22.76 -1.29
C PRO A 193 -0.47 22.40 -2.69
N ARG A 194 -0.24 21.16 -3.13
CA ARG A 194 -0.68 20.65 -4.45
C ARG A 194 -1.90 19.74 -4.37
N ALA A 195 -2.40 19.46 -3.17
CA ALA A 195 -3.51 18.53 -3.00
C ALA A 195 -4.81 19.10 -3.58
N ALA A 196 -5.62 18.22 -4.14
CA ALA A 196 -6.89 18.58 -4.79
C ALA A 196 -7.87 19.29 -3.86
N VAL A 197 -7.77 19.08 -2.54
CA VAL A 197 -8.64 19.72 -1.52
C VAL A 197 -8.21 21.15 -1.15
N VAL A 198 -7.05 21.64 -1.62
CA VAL A 198 -6.55 22.97 -1.24
C VAL A 198 -7.49 24.11 -1.63
N PRO A 199 -8.09 24.15 -2.83
CA PRO A 199 -9.06 25.21 -3.17
C PRO A 199 -10.24 25.25 -2.19
N GLU A 200 -10.81 24.12 -1.82
CA GLU A 200 -11.91 24.03 -0.86
C GLU A 200 -11.45 24.45 0.56
N ALA A 201 -10.23 24.05 0.96
CA ALA A 201 -9.66 24.46 2.23
C ALA A 201 -9.49 26.00 2.31
N LEU A 202 -9.01 26.62 1.23
CA LEU A 202 -8.92 28.09 1.11
C LEU A 202 -10.29 28.76 1.18
N GLU A 203 -11.32 28.21 0.52
CA GLU A 203 -12.69 28.75 0.64
C GLU A 203 -13.20 28.72 2.07
N ARG A 204 -12.98 27.61 2.79
CA ARG A 204 -13.38 27.51 4.20
C ARG A 204 -12.58 28.42 5.11
N LEU A 205 -11.30 28.58 4.85
CA LEU A 205 -10.42 29.48 5.59
C LEU A 205 -10.87 30.93 5.46
N VAL A 206 -11.11 31.41 4.24
CA VAL A 206 -11.62 32.75 3.97
C VAL A 206 -12.96 32.97 4.69
N ARG A 207 -13.88 32.03 4.64
CA ARG A 207 -15.16 32.12 5.36
C ARG A 207 -14.98 32.20 6.88
N ALA A 208 -14.07 31.42 7.45
CA ALA A 208 -13.78 31.44 8.87
C ALA A 208 -13.26 32.82 9.31
N TYR A 209 -12.33 33.40 8.56
CA TYR A 209 -11.82 34.75 8.81
C TYR A 209 -12.90 35.83 8.70
N GLN A 210 -13.81 35.73 7.72
CA GLN A 210 -14.96 36.63 7.59
C GLN A 210 -15.89 36.54 8.81
N ILE A 211 -16.19 35.34 9.29
CA ILE A 211 -17.07 35.11 10.45
C ILE A 211 -16.46 35.69 11.73
N LEU A 212 -15.14 35.51 11.95
CA LEU A 212 -14.44 36.00 13.12
C LEU A 212 -13.95 37.43 12.99
N ASN A 213 -14.16 38.07 11.84
CA ASN A 213 -13.67 39.43 11.52
C ASN A 213 -12.15 39.57 11.60
N TYR A 214 -11.38 38.53 11.22
CA TYR A 214 -9.91 38.53 11.17
C TYR A 214 -9.44 39.16 9.86
N GLN A 215 -9.44 40.50 9.80
CA GLN A 215 -9.25 41.28 8.57
C GLN A 215 -7.84 41.14 7.97
N GLU A 216 -6.80 41.11 8.80
CA GLU A 216 -5.41 41.02 8.32
C GLU A 216 -5.16 39.60 7.72
N ASP A 217 -5.56 38.55 8.42
CA ASP A 217 -5.45 37.16 7.92
C ASP A 217 -6.25 36.98 6.62
N LEU A 218 -7.43 37.58 6.53
CA LEU A 218 -8.27 37.56 5.32
C LEU A 218 -7.53 38.24 4.15
N LYS A 219 -6.95 39.40 4.36
CA LYS A 219 -6.19 40.14 3.34
C LYS A 219 -4.98 39.35 2.84
N GLU A 220 -4.19 38.80 3.76
CA GLU A 220 -3.02 37.95 3.44
C GLU A 220 -3.43 36.74 2.64
N THR A 221 -4.47 36.02 3.10
CA THR A 221 -4.96 34.81 2.41
C THR A 221 -5.50 35.13 1.03
N CYS A 222 -6.18 36.26 0.86
CA CYS A 222 -6.67 36.70 -0.44
C CYS A 222 -5.54 37.11 -1.40
N ALA A 223 -4.44 37.67 -0.89
CA ALA A 223 -3.23 37.93 -1.67
C ALA A 223 -2.60 36.61 -2.15
N TYR A 224 -2.49 35.61 -1.27
CA TYR A 224 -2.03 34.27 -1.62
C TYR A 224 -2.92 33.64 -2.72
N ILE A 225 -4.25 33.69 -2.56
CA ILE A 225 -5.22 33.18 -3.55
C ILE A 225 -5.04 33.89 -4.89
N ALA A 226 -4.83 35.22 -4.90
CA ALA A 226 -4.63 35.97 -6.13
C ALA A 226 -3.37 35.52 -6.89
N GLN A 227 -2.33 35.17 -6.15
CA GLN A 227 -1.05 34.75 -6.73
C GLN A 227 -1.07 33.30 -7.21
N TYR A 228 -1.60 32.35 -6.42
CA TYR A 228 -1.46 30.92 -6.66
C TYR A 228 -2.75 30.24 -7.17
N HIS A 229 -3.90 30.88 -6.99
CA HIS A 229 -5.21 30.39 -7.43
C HIS A 229 -6.00 31.48 -8.16
N PRO A 230 -5.45 32.06 -9.24
CA PRO A 230 -5.98 33.29 -9.87
C PRO A 230 -7.30 33.09 -10.60
N ALA A 231 -7.75 31.84 -10.81
CA ALA A 231 -9.02 31.58 -11.49
C ALA A 231 -10.19 32.33 -10.84
N PRO A 232 -11.09 32.95 -11.61
CA PRO A 232 -12.21 33.73 -11.06
C PRO A 232 -13.27 32.87 -10.35
N THR A 233 -13.09 31.57 -10.36
CA THR A 233 -13.91 30.57 -9.69
C THR A 233 -13.26 30.09 -8.39
N GLY A 234 -13.97 29.33 -7.56
CA GLY A 234 -13.42 28.77 -6.32
C GLY A 234 -13.10 29.86 -5.27
N PRO A 235 -11.96 29.76 -4.58
CA PRO A 235 -11.65 30.63 -3.44
C PRO A 235 -11.53 32.12 -3.81
N ARG A 236 -11.13 32.43 -5.04
CA ARG A 236 -10.97 33.84 -5.50
C ARG A 236 -12.24 34.64 -5.43
N ARG A 237 -13.40 34.05 -5.68
CA ARG A 237 -14.71 34.74 -5.63
C ARG A 237 -15.12 35.23 -4.24
N LEU A 238 -14.52 34.66 -3.18
CA LEU A 238 -14.84 35.04 -1.79
C LEU A 238 -13.96 36.20 -1.27
N CYS A 239 -12.92 36.54 -2.00
CA CYS A 239 -12.04 37.65 -1.66
C CYS A 239 -12.68 38.97 -2.08
N PRO A 240 -12.58 40.02 -1.23
CA PRO A 240 -13.00 41.35 -1.65
C PRO A 240 -12.27 41.76 -2.93
N THR A 241 -13.00 42.25 -3.91
CA THR A 241 -12.38 42.95 -5.03
C THR A 241 -11.78 44.21 -4.46
N SER A 242 -10.44 44.31 -4.44
CA SER A 242 -9.82 45.59 -4.19
C SER A 242 -10.39 46.58 -5.23
N ALA A 243 -11.19 47.54 -4.81
CA ALA A 243 -11.49 48.68 -5.65
C ALA A 243 -10.14 49.26 -6.13
N PRO A 244 -9.98 49.60 -7.44
CA PRO A 244 -8.80 50.28 -7.90
C PRO A 244 -8.67 51.56 -7.07
N GLY A 245 -7.49 51.80 -6.52
CA GLY A 245 -7.20 52.84 -5.56
C GLY A 245 -7.86 54.14 -5.93
N GLY A 246 -8.72 54.60 -5.03
CA GLY A 246 -9.01 56.02 -4.95
C GLY A 246 -7.75 56.70 -4.50
N GLU A 247 -7.01 57.26 -5.43
CA GLU A 247 -6.08 58.33 -5.13
C GLU A 247 -6.86 59.41 -4.40
N ASP A 248 -6.65 59.51 -3.10
CA ASP A 248 -7.11 60.66 -2.32
C ASP A 248 -6.19 61.82 -2.69
N SER A 249 -6.58 62.50 -3.75
CA SER A 249 -6.09 63.82 -4.05
C SER A 249 -6.77 64.82 -3.13
N ARG A 250 -6.07 65.18 -2.04
CA ARG A 250 -6.17 66.52 -1.43
C ARG A 250 -4.93 66.83 -0.59
#